data_db6cde21e37e60594bbb9a9a94381466
#
_entry.id   db6cde21e37e60594bbb9a9a94381466
#
_cell.length_a   1.000
_cell.length_b   1.000
_cell.length_c   1.000
_cell.angle_alpha   90.00
_cell.angle_beta   90.00
_cell.angle_gamma   90.00
#
_symmetry.space_group_name_H-M   'P 1'
#
loop_
_entity.id
_entity.type
_entity.pdbx_description
1 polymer ?
#
loop_
_entity_poly.entity_id
_entity_poly.type
_entity_poly.pdbx_seq_one_letter_code
_entity_poly.pdbx_strand_id
1 'polypeptide(L)'
;MQVNQPNATKRVAALRRTPTFAFHFHGWKRPILERYFPGRKFHYAPLYISDKTFQEKWVPRILAEEQPEIFVWSLRAPGGLREFADQHGIRLFYMEDGFVRSLEPSASRTPPLSLALDSGTVYFDSRSASDLERLLSSYDFDGNPDLLARAEKGIRFLLETGVSKYNSTTDTDVTILYGPKDRKRVLVIGQVEDDASILFGCDRPFNNNDLVRLAAQENPGAQIIYKPHPDILNRVRLAQSDPADVAGICDIIERPLSMSRAFETIDHVYSITSLAGFEALMRGLKVTVCGSPFYAGWGLTDDRQPNARRGRKLSLSALFAGAYLLYPRYFDPFSGKEISFEETVALIERYLAEPTVAGARGNSVRPGWQPWGAYGFLGWRHLLTPIVAQVVKQIGGDQDVKTFRANPIEFFRELSAERYRKIGRILYPFDE
;
A
#
# COMPACT_ATOMS: atom_id res chain seq x y z
N MET A 1 -60.88 11.66 38.10
CA MET A 1 -59.60 12.42 38.10
C MET A 1 -58.62 11.65 37.26
N GLN A 2 -58.48 12.04 35.99
CA GLN A 2 -57.49 11.48 35.08
C GLN A 2 -56.18 12.27 35.23
N VAL A 3 -55.11 11.58 35.60
CA VAL A 3 -53.78 12.16 35.67
C VAL A 3 -53.09 11.98 34.30
N ASN A 4 -52.92 13.09 33.60
CA ASN A 4 -52.15 13.18 32.38
C ASN A 4 -50.68 12.89 32.65
N GLN A 5 -50.12 11.82 32.03
CA GLN A 5 -48.67 11.64 31.92
C GLN A 5 -48.16 12.42 30.71
N PRO A 6 -47.09 13.21 30.80
CA PRO A 6 -46.50 13.87 29.66
C PRO A 6 -45.64 12.87 28.87
N ASN A 7 -45.95 12.74 27.60
CA ASN A 7 -45.15 12.06 26.59
C ASN A 7 -43.72 12.63 26.51
N ALA A 8 -42.78 11.96 27.11
CA ALA A 8 -41.37 12.25 26.97
C ALA A 8 -40.88 11.60 25.64
N THR A 9 -41.11 12.28 24.55
CA THR A 9 -40.45 11.96 23.27
C THR A 9 -38.97 12.23 23.45
N LYS A 10 -38.19 11.20 23.76
CA LYS A 10 -36.71 11.24 23.71
C LYS A 10 -36.32 11.56 22.27
N ARG A 11 -36.02 12.82 21.96
CA ARG A 11 -35.23 13.19 20.80
C ARG A 11 -33.88 12.49 20.93
N VAL A 12 -33.67 11.40 20.19
CA VAL A 12 -32.35 10.86 19.94
C VAL A 12 -31.62 11.98 19.22
N ALA A 13 -30.73 12.67 19.92
CA ALA A 13 -29.84 13.65 19.29
C ALA A 13 -29.07 12.88 18.21
N ALA A 14 -29.31 13.23 16.96
CA ALA A 14 -28.56 12.66 15.84
C ALA A 14 -27.08 12.92 16.12
N LEU A 15 -26.31 11.87 16.33
CA LEU A 15 -24.87 11.97 16.56
C LEU A 15 -24.26 12.80 15.43
N ARG A 16 -23.74 13.98 15.79
CA ARG A 16 -23.17 14.90 14.82
C ARG A 16 -21.95 14.25 14.19
N ARG A 17 -22.03 13.99 12.88
CA ARG A 17 -20.92 13.39 12.12
C ARG A 17 -19.81 14.40 11.91
N THR A 18 -18.54 14.00 12.12
CA THR A 18 -17.37 14.86 11.91
C THR A 18 -17.22 15.20 10.43
N PRO A 19 -17.28 16.49 10.03
CA PRO A 19 -17.00 16.89 8.65
C PRO A 19 -15.58 16.46 8.27
N THR A 20 -15.43 15.68 7.20
CA THR A 20 -14.13 15.12 6.79
C THR A 20 -13.90 15.38 5.32
N PHE A 21 -12.89 16.18 5.01
CA PHE A 21 -12.51 16.52 3.63
C PHE A 21 -11.47 15.52 3.13
N ALA A 22 -11.83 14.79 2.08
CA ALA A 22 -11.04 13.68 1.56
C ALA A 22 -10.41 14.04 0.21
N PHE A 23 -9.07 14.06 0.16
CA PHE A 23 -8.27 14.39 -1.01
C PHE A 23 -7.62 13.15 -1.61
N HIS A 24 -7.65 13.04 -2.92
CA HIS A 24 -7.04 11.98 -3.71
C HIS A 24 -7.59 10.56 -3.44
N PHE A 25 -8.89 10.46 -3.16
CA PHE A 25 -9.57 9.17 -3.02
C PHE A 25 -10.26 8.77 -4.32
N HIS A 26 -9.83 7.66 -4.90
CA HIS A 26 -10.50 7.05 -6.06
C HIS A 26 -11.96 6.73 -5.76
N GLY A 27 -12.82 6.85 -6.76
CA GLY A 27 -14.27 6.69 -6.61
C GLY A 27 -14.68 5.37 -5.94
N TRP A 28 -14.00 4.26 -6.28
CA TRP A 28 -14.28 2.95 -5.71
C TRP A 28 -13.98 2.83 -4.21
N LYS A 29 -13.08 3.66 -3.66
CA LYS A 29 -12.75 3.69 -2.22
C LYS A 29 -13.78 4.42 -1.38
N ARG A 30 -14.56 5.34 -1.97
CA ARG A 30 -15.49 6.21 -1.23
C ARG A 30 -16.56 5.43 -0.45
N PRO A 31 -17.30 4.49 -1.04
CA PRO A 31 -18.29 3.68 -0.31
C PRO A 31 -17.66 2.85 0.83
N ILE A 32 -16.41 2.44 0.65
CA ILE A 32 -15.65 1.68 1.66
C ILE A 32 -15.36 2.57 2.87
N LEU A 33 -14.86 3.80 2.63
CA LEU A 33 -14.58 4.75 3.70
C LEU A 33 -15.85 5.14 4.47
N GLU A 34 -16.95 5.39 3.79
CA GLU A 34 -18.23 5.71 4.43
C GLU A 34 -18.73 4.57 5.33
N ARG A 35 -18.47 3.33 4.93
CA ARG A 35 -18.78 2.14 5.72
C ARG A 35 -17.84 1.97 6.91
N TYR A 36 -16.53 2.19 6.74
CA TYR A 36 -15.54 2.02 7.79
C TYR A 36 -15.55 3.16 8.83
N PHE A 37 -16.00 4.34 8.42
CA PHE A 37 -16.06 5.53 9.29
C PHE A 37 -17.47 6.14 9.34
N PRO A 38 -18.49 5.41 9.87
CA PRO A 38 -19.89 5.87 9.83
C PRO A 38 -20.14 7.16 10.64
N GLY A 39 -19.24 7.49 11.57
CA GLY A 39 -19.29 8.74 12.35
C GLY A 39 -18.80 9.98 11.59
N ARG A 40 -18.45 9.88 10.29
CA ARG A 40 -17.92 10.96 9.46
C ARG A 40 -18.88 11.37 8.36
N LYS A 41 -18.87 12.65 8.02
CA LYS A 41 -19.54 13.23 6.85
C LYS A 41 -18.46 13.57 5.83
N PHE A 42 -18.26 12.73 4.83
CA PHE A 42 -17.22 12.92 3.84
C PHE A 42 -17.57 13.95 2.79
N HIS A 43 -16.60 14.82 2.47
CA HIS A 43 -16.58 15.75 1.37
C HIS A 43 -15.41 15.40 0.45
N TYR A 44 -15.68 14.69 -0.64
CA TYR A 44 -14.64 14.22 -1.54
C TYR A 44 -14.22 15.29 -2.53
N ALA A 45 -12.94 15.63 -2.53
CA ALA A 45 -12.36 16.43 -3.60
C ALA A 45 -12.24 15.58 -4.89
N PRO A 46 -12.26 16.23 -6.07
CA PRO A 46 -11.84 15.56 -7.30
C PRO A 46 -10.44 15.00 -7.14
N LEU A 47 -10.16 13.86 -7.83
CA LEU A 47 -8.88 13.15 -7.67
C LEU A 47 -7.69 14.07 -7.98
N TYR A 48 -7.83 14.87 -9.03
CA TYR A 48 -6.83 15.85 -9.44
C TYR A 48 -7.41 17.26 -9.30
N ILE A 49 -6.86 18.02 -8.36
CA ILE A 49 -7.15 19.44 -8.21
C ILE A 49 -5.84 20.22 -8.22
N SER A 50 -5.84 21.39 -8.86
CA SER A 50 -4.70 22.29 -8.80
C SER A 50 -4.65 23.02 -7.45
N ASP A 51 -3.48 23.52 -7.07
CA ASP A 51 -3.30 24.32 -5.87
C ASP A 51 -4.21 25.56 -5.87
N LYS A 52 -4.39 26.19 -7.03
CA LYS A 52 -5.35 27.27 -7.21
C LYS A 52 -6.78 26.85 -6.88
N THR A 53 -7.22 25.69 -7.39
CA THR A 53 -8.56 25.15 -7.09
C THR A 53 -8.72 24.81 -5.62
N PHE A 54 -7.67 24.31 -4.97
CA PHE A 54 -7.65 24.09 -3.54
C PHE A 54 -7.89 25.38 -2.77
N GLN A 55 -7.10 26.42 -3.05
CA GLN A 55 -7.20 27.73 -2.38
C GLN A 55 -8.54 28.40 -2.60
N GLU A 56 -9.03 28.49 -3.85
CA GLU A 56 -10.23 29.25 -4.19
C GLU A 56 -11.53 28.52 -3.79
N LYS A 57 -11.57 27.19 -3.83
CA LYS A 57 -12.83 26.44 -3.67
C LYS A 57 -12.90 25.60 -2.40
N TRP A 58 -11.77 25.00 -1.98
CA TRP A 58 -11.77 24.05 -0.87
C TRP A 58 -11.46 24.71 0.46
N VAL A 59 -10.52 25.63 0.52
CA VAL A 59 -10.21 26.39 1.74
C VAL A 59 -11.45 27.05 2.33
N PRO A 60 -12.25 27.84 1.59
CA PRO A 60 -13.47 28.46 2.16
C PRO A 60 -14.50 27.42 2.64
N ARG A 61 -14.62 26.28 1.93
CA ARG A 61 -15.55 25.21 2.32
C ARG A 61 -15.13 24.49 3.59
N ILE A 62 -13.83 24.26 3.76
CA ILE A 62 -13.28 23.64 4.96
C ILE A 62 -13.50 24.56 6.17
N LEU A 63 -13.19 25.83 6.03
CA LEU A 63 -13.35 26.84 7.10
C LEU A 63 -14.81 27.12 7.48
N ALA A 64 -15.76 26.81 6.61
CA ALA A 64 -17.19 26.94 6.91
C ALA A 64 -17.77 25.83 7.80
N GLU A 65 -17.06 24.70 7.96
CA GLU A 65 -17.50 23.60 8.81
C GLU A 65 -16.90 23.74 10.20
N GLU A 66 -17.61 23.25 11.21
CA GLU A 66 -17.15 23.25 12.58
C GLU A 66 -16.31 22.00 12.88
N GLN A 67 -15.08 22.19 13.36
CA GLN A 67 -14.11 21.14 13.67
C GLN A 67 -13.89 20.17 12.49
N PRO A 68 -13.57 20.65 11.30
CA PRO A 68 -13.32 19.78 10.15
C PRO A 68 -12.04 18.96 10.36
N GLU A 69 -11.98 17.80 9.72
CA GLU A 69 -10.78 17.01 9.58
C GLU A 69 -10.45 16.80 8.12
N ILE A 70 -9.17 16.53 7.82
CA ILE A 70 -8.69 16.31 6.47
C ILE A 70 -8.08 14.92 6.38
N PHE A 71 -8.50 14.15 5.37
CA PHE A 71 -7.88 12.89 4.98
C PHE A 71 -7.24 13.03 3.60
N VAL A 72 -6.01 12.55 3.47
CA VAL A 72 -5.27 12.51 2.22
C VAL A 72 -4.86 11.08 1.92
N TRP A 73 -5.14 10.58 0.73
CA TRP A 73 -4.64 9.26 0.35
C TRP A 73 -3.16 9.36 -0.03
N SER A 74 -2.32 8.58 0.67
CA SER A 74 -0.87 8.60 0.48
C SER A 74 -0.29 10.01 0.66
N LEU A 75 0.68 10.41 -0.16
CA LEU A 75 1.31 11.74 -0.13
C LEU A 75 0.77 12.68 -1.22
N ARG A 76 -0.40 12.38 -1.77
CA ARG A 76 -0.96 13.13 -2.92
C ARG A 76 -1.88 14.27 -2.48
N ALA A 77 -1.33 15.18 -1.68
CA ALA A 77 -1.99 16.41 -1.28
C ALA A 77 -1.80 17.52 -2.33
N PRO A 78 -2.75 18.44 -2.49
CA PRO A 78 -2.49 19.71 -3.17
C PRO A 78 -1.44 20.52 -2.40
N GLY A 79 -0.69 21.36 -3.13
CA GLY A 79 0.32 22.23 -2.51
C GLY A 79 -0.28 23.17 -1.47
N GLY A 80 0.44 23.36 -0.35
CA GLY A 80 0.01 24.21 0.76
C GLY A 80 -1.06 23.63 1.68
N LEU A 81 -1.51 22.37 1.46
CA LEU A 81 -2.57 21.75 2.29
C LEU A 81 -2.08 21.49 3.72
N ARG A 82 -0.85 21.05 3.90
CA ARG A 82 -0.27 20.80 5.24
C ARG A 82 -0.14 22.11 6.00
N GLU A 83 0.46 23.11 5.38
CA GLU A 83 0.65 24.43 5.95
C GLU A 83 -0.69 25.07 6.32
N PHE A 84 -1.70 24.95 5.45
CA PHE A 84 -3.06 25.40 5.73
C PHE A 84 -3.66 24.71 6.94
N ALA A 85 -3.55 23.37 7.03
CA ALA A 85 -4.08 22.62 8.15
C ALA A 85 -3.41 23.02 9.48
N ASP A 86 -2.09 23.16 9.48
CA ASP A 86 -1.31 23.57 10.65
C ASP A 86 -1.67 25.00 11.09
N GLN A 87 -1.79 25.96 10.17
CA GLN A 87 -2.17 27.34 10.45
C GLN A 87 -3.55 27.49 11.08
N HIS A 88 -4.48 26.60 10.72
CA HIS A 88 -5.86 26.66 11.22
C HIS A 88 -6.16 25.63 12.32
N GLY A 89 -5.16 24.89 12.80
CA GLY A 89 -5.33 23.85 13.81
C GLY A 89 -6.24 22.71 13.38
N ILE A 90 -6.30 22.42 12.08
CA ILE A 90 -7.15 21.38 11.48
C ILE A 90 -6.38 20.04 11.51
N ARG A 91 -6.99 19.01 12.06
CA ARG A 91 -6.38 17.68 12.06
C ARG A 91 -6.31 17.13 10.65
N LEU A 92 -5.09 16.78 10.21
CA LEU A 92 -4.82 16.19 8.92
C LEU A 92 -4.23 14.79 9.12
N PHE A 93 -4.78 13.81 8.39
CA PHE A 93 -4.31 12.43 8.41
C PHE A 93 -3.96 11.97 7.00
N TYR A 94 -2.78 11.43 6.83
CA TYR A 94 -2.40 10.65 5.66
C TYR A 94 -2.91 9.23 5.84
N MET A 95 -3.61 8.72 4.84
CA MET A 95 -4.19 7.38 4.85
C MET A 95 -3.49 6.49 3.83
N GLU A 96 -3.15 5.27 4.26
CA GLU A 96 -2.55 4.27 3.39
C GLU A 96 -3.06 2.87 3.75
N ASP A 97 -2.91 1.90 2.85
CA ASP A 97 -3.17 0.49 3.15
C ASP A 97 -2.25 0.03 4.30
N GLY A 98 -2.79 -0.72 5.26
CA GLY A 98 -1.99 -1.36 6.31
C GLY A 98 -1.22 -2.58 5.81
N PHE A 99 -0.58 -3.29 6.75
CA PHE A 99 0.34 -4.39 6.43
C PHE A 99 -0.35 -5.73 6.12
N VAL A 100 -1.60 -5.90 6.55
CA VAL A 100 -2.50 -6.99 6.11
C VAL A 100 -3.59 -6.34 5.26
N ARG A 101 -3.48 -6.47 3.93
CA ARG A 101 -4.25 -5.60 3.04
C ARG A 101 -5.56 -6.18 2.56
N SER A 102 -5.56 -7.35 1.95
CA SER A 102 -6.75 -7.83 1.26
C SER A 102 -6.79 -9.35 1.12
N LEU A 103 -8.01 -9.84 0.92
CA LEU A 103 -8.28 -11.24 0.61
C LEU A 103 -7.74 -11.65 -0.77
N GLU A 104 -7.63 -10.68 -1.69
CA GLU A 104 -7.19 -10.87 -3.07
C GLU A 104 -6.01 -9.96 -3.42
N PRO A 105 -5.30 -10.21 -4.55
CA PRO A 105 -4.25 -9.33 -5.03
C PRO A 105 -4.72 -7.87 -5.19
N SER A 106 -3.81 -6.91 -5.00
CA SER A 106 -4.14 -5.47 -4.95
C SER A 106 -4.76 -4.89 -6.21
N ALA A 107 -4.54 -5.52 -7.36
CA ALA A 107 -5.09 -5.08 -8.64
C ALA A 107 -6.62 -5.24 -8.75
N SER A 108 -7.24 -6.02 -7.85
CA SER A 108 -8.67 -6.38 -7.92
C SER A 108 -9.62 -5.36 -7.28
N ARG A 109 -9.15 -4.18 -6.83
CA ARG A 109 -9.95 -3.13 -6.16
C ARG A 109 -10.75 -3.63 -4.95
N THR A 110 -10.26 -4.65 -4.28
CA THR A 110 -10.88 -5.20 -3.08
C THR A 110 -10.76 -4.26 -1.89
N PRO A 111 -11.77 -4.20 -1.01
CA PRO A 111 -11.71 -3.41 0.21
C PRO A 111 -10.46 -3.76 1.05
N PRO A 112 -9.70 -2.77 1.54
CA PRO A 112 -8.58 -3.04 2.42
C PRO A 112 -9.09 -3.55 3.77
N LEU A 113 -8.45 -4.59 4.30
CA LEU A 113 -8.72 -5.12 5.63
C LEU A 113 -8.10 -4.27 6.74
N SER A 114 -7.07 -3.51 6.39
CA SER A 114 -6.41 -2.59 7.32
C SER A 114 -6.06 -1.27 6.66
N LEU A 115 -6.15 -0.20 7.44
CA LEU A 115 -5.80 1.16 7.06
C LEU A 115 -4.88 1.77 8.11
N ALA A 116 -3.81 2.40 7.66
CA ALA A 116 -2.98 3.29 8.46
C ALA A 116 -3.52 4.73 8.32
N LEU A 117 -3.69 5.42 9.45
CA LEU A 117 -4.00 6.84 9.51
C LEU A 117 -2.88 7.51 10.29
N ASP A 118 -2.14 8.37 9.66
CA ASP A 118 -0.94 8.98 10.21
C ASP A 118 -1.03 10.51 10.20
N SER A 119 -0.80 11.13 11.35
CA SER A 119 -0.87 12.59 11.48
C SER A 119 0.41 13.30 11.02
N GLY A 120 1.53 12.58 10.93
CA GLY A 120 2.81 13.09 10.48
C GLY A 120 3.01 12.95 8.97
N THR A 121 3.24 11.71 8.54
CA THR A 121 3.40 11.30 7.15
C THR A 121 3.06 9.82 7.00
N VAL A 122 3.07 9.26 5.80
CA VAL A 122 2.89 7.81 5.59
C VAL A 122 4.11 7.02 6.08
N TYR A 123 3.90 5.79 6.57
CA TYR A 123 4.93 4.94 7.18
C TYR A 123 6.14 4.61 6.29
N PHE A 124 6.02 4.76 4.99
CA PHE A 124 7.12 4.52 4.03
C PHE A 124 7.90 5.79 3.64
N ASP A 125 7.47 6.98 4.09
CA ASP A 125 8.20 8.22 3.88
C ASP A 125 9.26 8.40 4.98
N SER A 126 10.52 8.15 4.65
CA SER A 126 11.62 8.26 5.60
C SER A 126 12.14 9.68 5.83
N ARG A 127 11.64 10.68 5.10
CA ARG A 127 12.10 12.07 5.18
C ARG A 127 11.63 12.78 6.44
N SER A 128 10.50 12.37 7.00
CA SER A 128 9.95 12.89 8.25
C SER A 128 9.41 11.77 9.13
N ALA A 129 9.18 12.07 10.42
CA ALA A 129 8.68 11.07 11.36
C ALA A 129 7.18 10.80 11.15
N SER A 130 6.83 9.56 10.86
CA SER A 130 5.45 9.06 10.90
C SER A 130 5.00 8.79 12.34
N ASP A 131 3.68 8.62 12.55
CA ASP A 131 3.16 8.19 13.86
C ASP A 131 3.66 6.79 14.22
N LEU A 132 3.86 5.91 13.22
CA LEU A 132 4.50 4.61 13.46
C LEU A 132 5.93 4.78 13.98
N GLU A 133 6.74 5.66 13.36
CA GLU A 133 8.12 5.92 13.81
C GLU A 133 8.13 6.50 15.23
N ARG A 134 7.23 7.44 15.54
CA ARG A 134 7.07 7.99 16.91
C ARG A 134 6.68 6.92 17.91
N LEU A 135 5.71 6.07 17.56
CA LEU A 135 5.27 4.95 18.37
C LEU A 135 6.43 3.99 18.68
N LEU A 136 7.17 3.57 17.67
CA LEU A 136 8.32 2.66 17.83
C LEU A 136 9.45 3.29 18.66
N SER A 137 9.62 4.60 18.56
CA SER A 137 10.65 5.33 19.32
C SER A 137 10.33 5.51 20.80
N SER A 138 9.05 5.67 21.17
CA SER A 138 8.66 6.16 22.49
C SER A 138 7.79 5.20 23.30
N TYR A 139 7.10 4.23 22.68
CA TYR A 139 6.22 3.33 23.43
C TYR A 139 7.00 2.42 24.36
N ASP A 140 6.51 2.23 25.58
CA ASP A 140 7.10 1.30 26.56
C ASP A 140 6.62 -0.13 26.29
N PHE A 141 7.34 -0.81 25.35
CA PHE A 141 7.06 -2.21 25.03
C PHE A 141 7.45 -3.15 26.18
N ASP A 142 8.53 -2.86 26.89
CA ASP A 142 9.06 -3.71 27.95
C ASP A 142 8.14 -3.70 29.18
N GLY A 143 7.47 -2.59 29.42
CA GLY A 143 6.41 -2.47 30.44
C GLY A 143 5.09 -3.15 30.08
N ASN A 144 4.96 -3.74 28.88
CA ASN A 144 3.74 -4.40 28.43
C ASN A 144 3.98 -5.83 27.91
N PRO A 145 4.29 -6.79 28.80
CA PRO A 145 4.61 -8.17 28.41
C PRO A 145 3.44 -8.89 27.72
N ASP A 146 2.20 -8.55 28.04
CA ASP A 146 1.02 -9.15 27.39
C ASP A 146 0.94 -8.74 25.92
N LEU A 147 1.28 -7.49 25.60
CA LEU A 147 1.36 -7.02 24.22
C LEU A 147 2.47 -7.73 23.44
N LEU A 148 3.64 -7.95 24.06
CA LEU A 148 4.73 -8.69 23.44
C LEU A 148 4.37 -10.16 23.23
N ALA A 149 3.74 -10.80 24.19
CA ALA A 149 3.25 -12.18 24.03
C ALA A 149 2.18 -12.30 22.92
N ARG A 150 1.30 -11.29 22.81
CA ARG A 150 0.33 -11.21 21.73
C ARG A 150 1.03 -11.00 20.37
N ALA A 151 2.08 -10.19 20.30
CA ALA A 151 2.87 -10.00 19.09
C ALA A 151 3.56 -11.29 18.65
N GLU A 152 4.15 -12.06 19.55
CA GLU A 152 4.75 -13.35 19.25
C GLU A 152 3.73 -14.37 18.72
N LYS A 153 2.54 -14.41 19.30
CA LYS A 153 1.44 -15.21 18.76
C LYS A 153 1.05 -14.76 17.36
N GLY A 154 0.97 -13.45 17.13
CA GLY A 154 0.66 -12.88 15.84
C GLY A 154 1.70 -13.22 14.77
N ILE A 155 2.99 -13.15 15.10
CA ILE A 155 4.08 -13.58 14.21
C ILE A 155 3.91 -15.06 13.83
N ARG A 156 3.77 -15.94 14.84
CA ARG A 156 3.56 -17.38 14.58
C ARG A 156 2.34 -17.62 13.70
N PHE A 157 1.24 -16.95 14.00
CA PHE A 157 0.00 -17.09 13.26
C PHE A 157 0.16 -16.70 11.77
N LEU A 158 0.84 -15.58 11.48
CA LEU A 158 1.13 -15.20 10.09
C LEU A 158 2.05 -16.20 9.38
N LEU A 159 3.01 -16.78 10.10
CA LEU A 159 3.94 -17.77 9.53
C LEU A 159 3.24 -19.10 9.24
N GLU A 160 2.39 -19.58 10.15
CA GLU A 160 1.64 -20.82 10.02
C GLU A 160 0.57 -20.76 8.93
N THR A 161 -0.14 -19.64 8.85
CA THR A 161 -1.20 -19.42 7.86
C THR A 161 -0.67 -19.03 6.49
N GLY A 162 0.56 -18.55 6.40
CA GLY A 162 1.15 -18.03 5.18
C GLY A 162 0.52 -16.72 4.71
N VAL A 163 -0.29 -16.06 5.56
CA VAL A 163 -0.90 -14.77 5.25
C VAL A 163 0.17 -13.70 5.09
N SER A 164 0.11 -12.97 4.00
CA SER A 164 1.00 -11.86 3.67
C SER A 164 0.20 -10.62 3.26
N LYS A 165 0.87 -9.56 2.86
CA LYS A 165 0.19 -8.36 2.33
C LYS A 165 -0.70 -8.70 1.13
N TYR A 166 -0.28 -9.64 0.29
CA TYR A 166 -1.00 -10.12 -0.90
C TYR A 166 -1.07 -11.63 -0.86
N ASN A 167 -2.25 -12.18 -0.70
CA ASN A 167 -2.48 -13.61 -0.54
C ASN A 167 -2.71 -14.25 -1.91
N SER A 168 -1.68 -14.86 -2.50
CA SER A 168 -1.77 -15.63 -3.74
C SER A 168 -1.36 -17.08 -3.52
N THR A 169 -2.14 -17.99 -4.04
CA THR A 169 -1.90 -19.43 -3.99
C THR A 169 -1.20 -19.89 -5.29
N THR A 170 0.11 -19.81 -5.34
CA THR A 170 0.90 -20.52 -6.36
C THR A 170 1.83 -21.50 -5.67
N ASP A 171 1.53 -22.76 -5.81
CA ASP A 171 2.29 -23.85 -5.20
C ASP A 171 3.37 -24.32 -6.20
N THR A 172 4.48 -23.59 -6.24
CA THR A 172 5.63 -23.96 -7.04
C THR A 172 6.70 -24.55 -6.13
N ASP A 173 7.17 -25.74 -6.44
CA ASP A 173 8.28 -26.37 -5.70
C ASP A 173 9.58 -25.58 -5.93
N VAL A 174 10.08 -24.98 -4.86
CA VAL A 174 11.32 -24.17 -4.92
C VAL A 174 12.57 -25.01 -5.20
N THR A 175 12.56 -26.34 -4.95
CA THR A 175 13.71 -27.19 -5.26
C THR A 175 13.96 -27.28 -6.76
N ILE A 176 12.90 -27.18 -7.57
CA ILE A 176 12.99 -27.12 -9.03
C ILE A 176 13.58 -25.77 -9.49
N LEU A 177 13.26 -24.68 -8.77
CA LEU A 177 13.71 -23.34 -9.13
C LEU A 177 15.14 -23.04 -8.64
N TYR A 178 15.46 -23.49 -7.43
CA TYR A 178 16.72 -23.13 -6.76
C TYR A 178 17.80 -24.24 -6.90
N GLY A 179 17.40 -25.46 -7.29
CA GLY A 179 18.27 -26.63 -7.28
C GLY A 179 18.67 -27.10 -5.87
N PRO A 180 19.64 -28.01 -5.74
CA PRO A 180 20.13 -28.47 -4.45
C PRO A 180 20.81 -27.34 -3.68
N LYS A 181 20.67 -27.32 -2.34
CA LYS A 181 21.32 -26.33 -1.47
C LYS A 181 22.75 -26.81 -1.12
N ASP A 182 23.70 -26.43 -1.93
CA ASP A 182 25.13 -26.76 -1.76
C ASP A 182 25.98 -25.58 -1.24
N ARG A 183 25.39 -24.38 -1.23
CA ARG A 183 26.07 -23.12 -0.84
C ARG A 183 25.09 -22.13 -0.20
N LYS A 184 25.61 -21.02 0.32
CA LYS A 184 24.81 -19.93 0.83
C LYS A 184 23.86 -19.40 -0.26
N ARG A 185 22.58 -19.19 0.11
CA ARG A 185 21.57 -18.60 -0.77
C ARG A 185 21.18 -17.21 -0.32
N VAL A 186 21.23 -16.29 -1.25
CA VAL A 186 20.87 -14.89 -1.05
C VAL A 186 19.70 -14.55 -1.96
N LEU A 187 18.56 -14.15 -1.37
CA LEU A 187 17.39 -13.70 -2.11
C LEU A 187 17.41 -12.19 -2.26
N VAL A 188 17.32 -11.72 -3.49
CA VAL A 188 17.16 -10.30 -3.83
C VAL A 188 15.72 -10.05 -4.22
N ILE A 189 15.04 -9.18 -3.47
CA ILE A 189 13.62 -8.87 -3.66
C ILE A 189 13.48 -7.65 -4.55
N GLY A 190 12.97 -7.86 -5.77
CA GLY A 190 12.67 -6.79 -6.70
C GLY A 190 11.40 -6.01 -6.31
N GLN A 191 11.42 -4.73 -6.61
CA GLN A 191 10.31 -3.80 -6.38
C GLN A 191 9.98 -3.05 -7.68
N VAL A 192 8.84 -2.40 -7.70
CA VAL A 192 8.51 -1.42 -8.74
C VAL A 192 9.31 -0.15 -8.45
N GLU A 193 10.25 0.21 -9.32
CA GLU A 193 11.31 1.19 -9.03
C GLU A 193 10.80 2.64 -8.94
N ASP A 194 9.63 2.94 -9.54
CA ASP A 194 8.92 4.21 -9.40
C ASP A 194 7.86 4.19 -8.30
N ASP A 195 7.89 3.18 -7.42
CA ASP A 195 6.99 3.13 -6.26
C ASP A 195 7.32 4.21 -5.24
N ALA A 196 6.28 4.74 -4.60
CA ALA A 196 6.42 5.80 -3.60
C ALA A 196 7.31 5.39 -2.43
N SER A 197 7.33 4.11 -2.06
CA SER A 197 8.18 3.59 -0.99
C SER A 197 9.67 3.67 -1.32
N ILE A 198 10.06 3.58 -2.59
CA ILE A 198 11.44 3.82 -3.03
C ILE A 198 11.71 5.32 -3.15
N LEU A 199 10.80 6.06 -3.81
CA LEU A 199 10.99 7.49 -4.06
C LEU A 199 11.10 8.31 -2.77
N PHE A 200 10.40 7.92 -1.71
CA PHE A 200 10.38 8.64 -0.42
C PHE A 200 11.09 7.88 0.71
N GLY A 201 11.41 6.61 0.49
CA GLY A 201 12.12 5.77 1.46
C GLY A 201 13.63 5.69 1.22
N CYS A 202 14.14 6.22 0.09
CA CYS A 202 15.57 6.23 -0.23
C CYS A 202 16.12 7.66 -0.27
N ASP A 203 17.35 7.84 0.24
CA ASP A 203 18.08 9.12 0.20
C ASP A 203 18.81 9.35 -1.13
N ARG A 204 18.92 8.32 -1.95
CA ARG A 204 19.54 8.33 -3.27
C ARG A 204 18.83 7.39 -4.23
N PRO A 205 18.93 7.62 -5.54
CA PRO A 205 18.41 6.66 -6.54
C PRO A 205 19.06 5.28 -6.35
N PHE A 206 18.25 4.25 -6.33
CA PHE A 206 18.69 2.86 -6.21
C PHE A 206 17.69 1.97 -6.98
N ASN A 207 18.19 1.09 -7.84
CA ASN A 207 17.36 0.21 -8.65
C ASN A 207 17.57 -1.27 -8.31
N ASN A 208 16.76 -2.14 -8.91
CA ASN A 208 16.83 -3.57 -8.63
C ASN A 208 18.17 -4.18 -9.08
N ASN A 209 18.71 -3.76 -10.22
CA ASN A 209 19.98 -4.28 -10.72
C ASN A 209 21.15 -3.89 -9.83
N ASP A 210 21.13 -2.67 -9.23
CA ASP A 210 22.11 -2.25 -8.25
C ASP A 210 22.05 -3.12 -6.99
N LEU A 211 20.83 -3.49 -6.57
CA LEU A 211 20.64 -4.40 -5.43
C LEU A 211 21.20 -5.80 -5.71
N VAL A 212 21.00 -6.33 -6.91
CA VAL A 212 21.57 -7.63 -7.32
C VAL A 212 23.09 -7.57 -7.34
N ARG A 213 23.68 -6.53 -7.93
CA ARG A 213 25.14 -6.35 -7.97
C ARG A 213 25.75 -6.24 -6.57
N LEU A 214 25.12 -5.46 -5.69
CA LEU A 214 25.53 -5.33 -4.29
C LEU A 214 25.48 -6.68 -3.57
N ALA A 215 24.39 -7.42 -3.69
CA ALA A 215 24.24 -8.73 -3.07
C ALA A 215 25.29 -9.74 -3.55
N ALA A 216 25.60 -9.75 -4.85
CA ALA A 216 26.64 -10.61 -5.43
C ALA A 216 28.03 -10.22 -4.94
N GLN A 217 28.34 -8.93 -4.90
CA GLN A 217 29.63 -8.40 -4.44
C GLN A 217 29.90 -8.74 -2.96
N GLU A 218 28.88 -8.63 -2.11
CA GLU A 218 29.00 -8.86 -0.67
C GLU A 218 28.94 -10.35 -0.28
N ASN A 219 28.54 -11.22 -1.19
CA ASN A 219 28.39 -12.66 -0.95
C ASN A 219 29.12 -13.49 -2.02
N PRO A 220 30.45 -13.39 -2.14
CA PRO A 220 31.20 -14.15 -3.14
C PRO A 220 30.99 -15.67 -2.94
N GLY A 221 30.71 -16.37 -4.04
CA GLY A 221 30.45 -17.81 -4.02
C GLY A 221 29.01 -18.22 -3.60
N ALA A 222 28.18 -17.29 -3.15
CA ALA A 222 26.77 -17.58 -2.86
C ALA A 222 25.95 -17.74 -4.15
N GLN A 223 24.84 -18.48 -4.04
CA GLN A 223 23.79 -18.47 -5.05
C GLN A 223 22.95 -17.21 -4.84
N ILE A 224 22.97 -16.31 -5.81
CA ILE A 224 22.15 -15.12 -5.82
C ILE A 224 20.86 -15.41 -6.58
N ILE A 225 19.72 -15.27 -5.93
CA ILE A 225 18.41 -15.53 -6.49
C ILE A 225 17.69 -14.19 -6.57
N TYR A 226 17.36 -13.75 -7.79
CA TYR A 226 16.63 -12.52 -8.00
C TYR A 226 15.15 -12.81 -8.29
N LYS A 227 14.26 -12.29 -7.44
CA LYS A 227 12.81 -12.38 -7.61
C LYS A 227 12.25 -11.01 -8.00
N PRO A 228 12.02 -10.75 -9.31
CA PRO A 228 11.39 -9.51 -9.76
C PRO A 228 9.99 -9.34 -9.18
N HIS A 229 9.51 -8.10 -9.14
CA HIS A 229 8.15 -7.80 -8.67
C HIS A 229 7.11 -8.41 -9.62
N PRO A 230 6.00 -8.99 -9.11
CA PRO A 230 4.96 -9.59 -9.95
C PRO A 230 4.39 -8.66 -11.02
N ASP A 231 4.21 -7.37 -10.72
CA ASP A 231 3.70 -6.39 -11.69
C ASP A 231 4.66 -6.15 -12.86
N ILE A 232 5.96 -6.32 -12.64
CA ILE A 232 6.99 -6.27 -13.70
C ILE A 232 6.93 -7.55 -14.54
N LEU A 233 6.91 -8.72 -13.91
CA LEU A 233 6.79 -10.00 -14.61
C LEU A 233 5.53 -10.08 -15.46
N ASN A 234 4.40 -9.60 -14.94
CA ASN A 234 3.11 -9.57 -15.62
C ASN A 234 2.96 -8.39 -16.59
N ARG A 235 4.00 -7.56 -16.76
CA ARG A 235 4.00 -6.35 -17.61
C ARG A 235 2.87 -5.35 -17.29
N VAL A 236 2.38 -5.35 -16.04
CA VAL A 236 1.44 -4.36 -15.52
C VAL A 236 2.14 -3.01 -15.32
N ARG A 237 3.41 -3.05 -14.90
CA ARG A 237 4.29 -1.88 -14.73
C ARG A 237 5.56 -2.09 -15.57
N LEU A 238 6.13 -0.98 -16.04
CA LEU A 238 7.40 -1.01 -16.76
C LEU A 238 8.56 -1.17 -15.78
N ALA A 239 9.51 -2.05 -16.11
CA ALA A 239 10.79 -2.08 -15.45
C ALA A 239 11.61 -0.84 -15.84
N GLN A 240 12.27 -0.20 -14.88
CA GLN A 240 13.23 0.87 -15.17
C GLN A 240 14.64 0.28 -15.39
N SER A 241 14.96 -0.83 -14.70
CA SER A 241 16.15 -1.63 -14.94
C SER A 241 15.78 -2.97 -15.60
N ASP A 242 16.54 -3.39 -16.60
CA ASP A 242 16.29 -4.68 -17.28
C ASP A 242 16.93 -5.82 -16.47
N PRO A 243 16.14 -6.81 -15.98
CA PRO A 243 16.69 -7.98 -15.30
C PRO A 243 17.75 -8.75 -16.13
N ALA A 244 17.68 -8.69 -17.46
CA ALA A 244 18.65 -9.35 -18.33
C ALA A 244 20.09 -8.84 -18.12
N ASP A 245 20.27 -7.59 -17.69
CA ASP A 245 21.59 -6.99 -17.42
C ASP A 245 22.32 -7.64 -16.24
N VAL A 246 21.63 -8.41 -15.42
CA VAL A 246 22.18 -9.11 -14.24
C VAL A 246 22.05 -10.63 -14.32
N ALA A 247 21.53 -11.18 -15.42
CA ALA A 247 21.35 -12.62 -15.62
C ALA A 247 22.66 -13.44 -15.51
N GLY A 248 23.82 -12.80 -15.77
CA GLY A 248 25.15 -13.44 -15.62
C GLY A 248 25.63 -13.61 -14.17
N ILE A 249 24.98 -12.99 -13.20
CA ILE A 249 25.39 -12.96 -11.80
C ILE A 249 24.32 -13.44 -10.81
N CYS A 250 23.13 -13.76 -11.28
CA CYS A 250 22.02 -14.27 -10.46
C CYS A 250 21.09 -15.22 -11.22
N ASP A 251 20.36 -16.03 -10.48
CA ASP A 251 19.25 -16.85 -10.98
C ASP A 251 17.97 -16.02 -10.92
N ILE A 252 17.38 -15.69 -12.08
CA ILE A 252 16.17 -14.86 -12.15
C ILE A 252 14.93 -15.74 -12.06
N ILE A 253 14.04 -15.45 -11.12
CA ILE A 253 12.75 -16.14 -10.98
C ILE A 253 11.71 -15.49 -11.89
N GLU A 254 11.47 -16.10 -13.04
CA GLU A 254 10.51 -15.61 -14.04
C GLU A 254 9.07 -16.10 -13.79
N ARG A 255 8.89 -17.06 -12.89
CA ARG A 255 7.59 -17.66 -12.59
C ARG A 255 6.94 -17.05 -11.35
N PRO A 256 5.60 -17.01 -11.28
CA PRO A 256 4.92 -16.62 -10.07
C PRO A 256 5.31 -17.52 -8.89
N LEU A 257 5.79 -16.94 -7.82
CA LEU A 257 6.21 -17.62 -6.59
C LEU A 257 5.74 -16.79 -5.40
N SER A 258 5.02 -17.42 -4.46
CA SER A 258 4.61 -16.76 -3.22
C SER A 258 5.84 -16.36 -2.39
N MET A 259 5.71 -15.31 -1.57
CA MET A 259 6.85 -14.89 -0.73
C MET A 259 7.19 -15.94 0.32
N SER A 260 6.21 -16.65 0.89
CA SER A 260 6.46 -17.73 1.83
C SER A 260 7.36 -18.82 1.24
N ARG A 261 7.08 -19.25 0.01
CA ARG A 261 7.92 -20.22 -0.71
C ARG A 261 9.27 -19.63 -1.11
N ALA A 262 9.31 -18.38 -1.54
CA ALA A 262 10.56 -17.71 -1.93
C ALA A 262 11.61 -17.67 -0.81
N PHE A 263 11.17 -17.69 0.46
CA PHE A 263 12.08 -17.70 1.62
C PHE A 263 12.59 -19.08 1.99
N GLU A 264 12.05 -20.16 1.40
CA GLU A 264 12.52 -21.52 1.72
C GLU A 264 14.00 -21.66 1.35
N THR A 265 14.77 -22.22 2.27
CA THR A 265 16.21 -22.46 2.12
C THR A 265 17.09 -21.22 1.93
N ILE A 266 16.55 -20.00 2.08
CA ILE A 266 17.31 -18.74 2.02
C ILE A 266 18.07 -18.50 3.33
N ASP A 267 19.28 -17.97 3.23
CA ASP A 267 20.11 -17.61 4.39
C ASP A 267 20.14 -16.07 4.60
N HIS A 268 19.97 -15.28 3.54
CA HIS A 268 20.09 -13.84 3.59
C HIS A 268 19.19 -13.18 2.54
N VAL A 269 18.54 -12.09 2.90
CA VAL A 269 17.63 -11.34 2.03
C VAL A 269 18.16 -9.92 1.83
N TYR A 270 18.16 -9.46 0.58
CA TYR A 270 18.41 -8.07 0.21
C TYR A 270 17.12 -7.42 -0.31
N SER A 271 16.83 -6.23 0.18
CA SER A 271 15.66 -5.44 -0.21
C SER A 271 15.99 -3.96 -0.27
N ILE A 272 15.27 -3.19 -1.07
CA ILE A 272 15.35 -1.72 -1.00
C ILE A 272 14.48 -1.24 0.16
N THR A 273 13.15 -1.32 0.02
CA THR A 273 12.18 -0.88 1.04
C THR A 273 10.99 -1.83 1.18
N SER A 274 11.05 -3.02 0.55
CA SER A 274 9.91 -3.94 0.48
C SER A 274 9.48 -4.45 1.85
N LEU A 275 8.17 -4.57 2.07
CA LEU A 275 7.59 -5.25 3.23
C LEU A 275 8.06 -6.71 3.35
N ALA A 276 8.41 -7.35 2.23
CA ALA A 276 8.95 -8.70 2.23
C ALA A 276 10.26 -8.83 3.04
N GLY A 277 11.00 -7.74 3.23
CA GLY A 277 12.13 -7.72 4.18
C GLY A 277 11.69 -7.91 5.63
N PHE A 278 10.55 -7.33 6.03
CA PHE A 278 9.98 -7.60 7.36
C PHE A 278 9.43 -9.04 7.48
N GLU A 279 8.82 -9.56 6.42
CA GLU A 279 8.39 -10.97 6.38
C GLU A 279 9.58 -11.95 6.51
N ALA A 280 10.76 -11.58 5.97
CA ALA A 280 12.00 -12.33 6.14
C ALA A 280 12.50 -12.27 7.61
N LEU A 281 12.46 -11.09 8.25
CA LEU A 281 12.79 -10.95 9.68
C LEU A 281 11.92 -11.84 10.57
N MET A 282 10.61 -11.91 10.31
CA MET A 282 9.70 -12.79 11.06
C MET A 282 10.08 -14.28 10.94
N ARG A 283 10.77 -14.68 9.86
CA ARG A 283 11.30 -16.03 9.64
C ARG A 283 12.71 -16.24 10.20
N GLY A 284 13.26 -15.24 10.90
CA GLY A 284 14.61 -15.29 11.45
C GLY A 284 15.73 -15.18 10.42
N LEU A 285 15.42 -14.72 9.19
CA LEU A 285 16.42 -14.55 8.14
C LEU A 285 17.20 -13.26 8.36
N LYS A 286 18.49 -13.26 7.99
CA LYS A 286 19.28 -12.04 7.91
C LYS A 286 18.72 -11.13 6.79
N VAL A 287 18.59 -9.83 7.07
CA VAL A 287 18.05 -8.87 6.10
C VAL A 287 18.98 -7.65 5.97
N THR A 288 19.38 -7.36 4.75
CA THR A 288 20.07 -6.10 4.39
C THR A 288 19.08 -5.21 3.63
N VAL A 289 18.97 -3.94 4.02
CA VAL A 289 18.11 -2.95 3.39
C VAL A 289 18.90 -1.76 2.86
N CYS A 290 18.58 -1.33 1.63
CA CYS A 290 19.29 -0.23 0.96
C CYS A 290 18.57 1.13 1.07
N GLY A 291 17.27 1.12 1.42
CA GLY A 291 16.50 2.29 1.82
C GLY A 291 16.20 2.27 3.32
N SER A 292 15.23 3.08 3.75
CA SER A 292 14.83 3.20 5.15
C SER A 292 13.35 2.84 5.35
N PRO A 293 12.95 1.55 5.13
CA PRO A 293 11.59 1.11 5.42
C PRO A 293 11.29 1.20 6.92
N PHE A 294 10.01 1.07 7.31
CA PHE A 294 9.60 1.25 8.71
C PHE A 294 10.33 0.32 9.70
N TYR A 295 10.78 -0.84 9.22
CA TYR A 295 11.45 -1.85 10.05
C TYR A 295 12.98 -1.71 10.11
N ALA A 296 13.58 -0.78 9.35
CA ALA A 296 15.01 -0.46 9.38
C ALA A 296 15.34 0.51 10.53
N GLY A 297 16.58 0.47 11.01
CA GLY A 297 17.10 1.40 12.02
C GLY A 297 16.80 1.01 13.47
N TRP A 298 16.24 -0.17 13.72
CA TRP A 298 15.90 -0.66 15.07
C TRP A 298 16.81 -1.78 15.57
N GLY A 299 17.93 -2.04 14.87
CA GLY A 299 18.93 -3.06 15.24
C GLY A 299 18.59 -4.47 14.81
N LEU A 300 17.58 -4.68 13.95
CA LEU A 300 17.16 -5.98 13.43
C LEU A 300 17.65 -6.23 12.00
N THR A 301 18.05 -5.20 11.29
CA THR A 301 18.50 -5.21 9.90
C THR A 301 19.93 -4.70 9.76
N ASP A 302 20.57 -5.06 8.65
CA ASP A 302 21.81 -4.48 8.19
C ASP A 302 21.45 -3.28 7.28
N ASP A 303 21.51 -2.06 7.86
CA ASP A 303 20.97 -0.85 7.26
C ASP A 303 22.04 -0.12 6.45
N ARG A 304 21.82 0.06 5.13
CA ARG A 304 22.72 0.78 4.23
C ARG A 304 22.37 2.27 4.13
N GLN A 305 21.21 2.63 4.61
CA GLN A 305 20.76 4.01 4.77
C GLN A 305 20.40 4.24 6.23
N PRO A 306 21.34 4.83 7.03
CA PRO A 306 21.04 5.11 8.43
C PRO A 306 19.97 6.19 8.57
N ASN A 307 19.12 6.05 9.61
CA ASN A 307 18.13 7.05 9.97
C ASN A 307 18.37 7.51 11.41
N ALA A 308 18.90 8.73 11.57
CA ALA A 308 19.30 9.27 12.87
C ALA A 308 18.14 9.38 13.89
N ARG A 309 16.88 9.38 13.45
CA ARG A 309 15.72 9.41 14.33
C ARG A 309 15.41 8.04 14.98
N ARG A 310 15.97 6.94 14.42
CA ARG A 310 15.71 5.56 14.85
C ARG A 310 16.89 5.00 15.63
N GLY A 311 17.18 5.57 16.78
CA GLY A 311 18.33 5.17 17.63
C GLY A 311 18.07 4.07 18.64
N ARG A 312 16.80 3.67 18.84
CA ARG A 312 16.40 2.63 19.80
C ARG A 312 16.56 1.23 19.20
N LYS A 313 17.06 0.28 20.02
CA LYS A 313 17.01 -1.14 19.65
C LYS A 313 15.69 -1.73 20.08
N LEU A 314 15.03 -2.44 19.19
CA LEU A 314 13.76 -3.13 19.45
C LEU A 314 13.92 -4.64 19.26
N SER A 315 13.13 -5.42 20.00
CA SER A 315 12.90 -6.82 19.67
C SER A 315 11.98 -6.94 18.45
N LEU A 316 11.99 -8.09 17.78
CA LEU A 316 11.05 -8.35 16.68
C LEU A 316 9.59 -8.27 17.16
N SER A 317 9.30 -8.78 18.38
CA SER A 317 7.97 -8.70 18.98
C SER A 317 7.52 -7.27 19.23
N ALA A 318 8.43 -6.38 19.68
CA ALA A 318 8.14 -4.96 19.87
C ALA A 318 7.86 -4.26 18.54
N LEU A 319 8.69 -4.51 17.52
CA LEU A 319 8.48 -3.96 16.19
C LEU A 319 7.17 -4.42 15.56
N PHE A 320 6.84 -5.72 15.70
CA PHE A 320 5.57 -6.28 15.26
C PHE A 320 4.39 -5.68 16.02
N ALA A 321 4.48 -5.57 17.35
CA ALA A 321 3.44 -4.96 18.16
C ALA A 321 3.11 -3.54 17.70
N GLY A 322 4.12 -2.71 17.48
CA GLY A 322 3.94 -1.37 16.96
C GLY A 322 3.29 -1.36 15.58
N ALA A 323 3.85 -2.11 14.64
CA ALA A 323 3.45 -2.07 13.23
C ALA A 323 2.14 -2.79 12.94
N TYR A 324 1.82 -3.91 13.62
CA TYR A 324 0.64 -4.73 13.30
C TYR A 324 -0.48 -4.65 14.32
N LEU A 325 -0.18 -4.36 15.60
CA LEU A 325 -1.21 -4.38 16.64
C LEU A 325 -1.67 -2.97 17.07
N LEU A 326 -0.78 -1.98 17.08
CA LEU A 326 -1.07 -0.65 17.59
C LEU A 326 -1.31 0.42 16.53
N TYR A 327 -0.61 0.36 15.40
CA TYR A 327 -0.63 1.43 14.40
C TYR A 327 -1.80 1.33 13.41
N PRO A 328 -2.11 0.18 12.75
CA PRO A 328 -3.19 0.10 11.79
C PRO A 328 -4.53 -0.17 12.46
N ARG A 329 -5.60 0.25 11.80
CA ARG A 329 -6.96 -0.12 12.14
C ARG A 329 -7.44 -1.20 11.17
N TYR A 330 -8.10 -2.21 11.70
CA TYR A 330 -8.59 -3.36 10.95
C TYR A 330 -10.10 -3.31 10.79
N PHE A 331 -10.60 -3.76 9.63
CA PHE A 331 -12.02 -3.71 9.31
C PHE A 331 -12.48 -4.99 8.63
N ASP A 332 -13.65 -5.46 9.03
CA ASP A 332 -14.39 -6.46 8.27
C ASP A 332 -14.92 -5.81 6.96
N PRO A 333 -14.49 -6.26 5.77
CA PRO A 333 -14.83 -5.63 4.50
C PRO A 333 -16.32 -5.77 4.15
N PHE A 334 -17.04 -6.72 4.77
CA PHE A 334 -18.45 -7.00 4.50
C PHE A 334 -19.35 -6.12 5.38
N SER A 335 -19.13 -6.11 6.69
CA SER A 335 -19.92 -5.33 7.64
C SER A 335 -19.44 -3.89 7.83
N GLY A 336 -18.18 -3.61 7.55
CA GLY A 336 -17.51 -2.34 7.84
C GLY A 336 -17.15 -2.15 9.31
N LYS A 337 -17.39 -3.15 10.15
CA LYS A 337 -17.08 -3.09 11.58
C LYS A 337 -15.56 -3.11 11.79
N GLU A 338 -15.08 -2.31 12.71
CA GLU A 338 -13.70 -2.40 13.19
C GLU A 338 -13.52 -3.69 13.99
N ILE A 339 -12.46 -4.44 13.67
CA ILE A 339 -12.13 -5.75 14.22
C ILE A 339 -10.66 -5.78 14.68
N SER A 340 -10.27 -6.80 15.42
CA SER A 340 -8.88 -6.99 15.84
C SER A 340 -8.00 -7.53 14.70
N PHE A 341 -6.68 -7.50 14.91
CA PHE A 341 -5.71 -8.15 14.04
C PHE A 341 -6.00 -9.65 13.90
N GLU A 342 -6.27 -10.33 15.02
CA GLU A 342 -6.52 -11.76 15.07
C GLU A 342 -7.80 -12.15 14.32
N GLU A 343 -8.88 -11.37 14.49
CA GLU A 343 -10.11 -11.56 13.73
C GLU A 343 -9.90 -11.36 12.23
N THR A 344 -9.03 -10.42 11.84
CA THR A 344 -8.69 -10.17 10.44
C THR A 344 -7.96 -11.36 9.82
N VAL A 345 -6.97 -11.93 10.52
CA VAL A 345 -6.23 -13.08 10.00
C VAL A 345 -7.13 -14.31 9.93
N ALA A 346 -7.94 -14.57 10.96
CA ALA A 346 -8.94 -15.64 10.95
C ALA A 346 -9.99 -15.47 9.83
N LEU A 347 -10.33 -14.23 9.47
CA LEU A 347 -11.21 -13.95 8.32
C LEU A 347 -10.54 -14.37 7.00
N ILE A 348 -9.25 -14.05 6.82
CA ILE A 348 -8.48 -14.43 5.63
C ILE A 348 -8.37 -15.95 5.52
N GLU A 349 -8.04 -16.64 6.62
CA GLU A 349 -7.95 -18.11 6.64
C GLU A 349 -9.25 -18.76 6.19
N ARG A 350 -10.39 -18.35 6.75
CA ARG A 350 -11.71 -18.85 6.35
C ARG A 350 -11.98 -18.60 4.87
N TYR A 351 -11.64 -17.41 4.37
CA TYR A 351 -11.83 -17.07 2.97
C TYR A 351 -10.96 -17.93 2.03
N LEU A 352 -9.73 -18.25 2.43
CA LEU A 352 -8.83 -19.10 1.66
C LEU A 352 -9.26 -20.59 1.70
N ALA A 353 -9.83 -21.04 2.83
CA ALA A 353 -10.29 -22.43 3.00
C ALA A 353 -11.63 -22.70 2.26
N GLU A 354 -12.47 -21.68 2.05
CA GLU A 354 -13.79 -21.83 1.41
C GLU A 354 -13.84 -21.09 0.07
N PRO A 355 -13.32 -21.66 -1.04
CA PRO A 355 -13.32 -21.00 -2.36
C PRO A 355 -14.73 -20.69 -2.90
N THR A 356 -15.79 -21.30 -2.34
CA THR A 356 -17.19 -21.11 -2.75
C THR A 356 -17.78 -19.79 -2.26
N VAL A 357 -17.27 -19.20 -1.20
CA VAL A 357 -17.65 -17.82 -0.78
C VAL A 357 -17.07 -16.78 -1.75
N ALA A 358 -16.06 -17.15 -2.49
CA ALA A 358 -15.48 -16.38 -3.61
C ALA A 358 -16.39 -16.25 -4.85
N GLY A 359 -17.63 -16.75 -4.81
CA GLY A 359 -18.63 -16.64 -5.88
C GLY A 359 -19.11 -15.22 -6.18
N ALA A 360 -18.72 -14.23 -5.39
CA ALA A 360 -18.72 -12.82 -5.74
C ALA A 360 -17.41 -12.37 -6.41
N ARG A 361 -16.69 -13.29 -7.06
CA ARG A 361 -15.54 -12.95 -7.91
C ARG A 361 -16.07 -12.04 -9.02
N GLY A 362 -15.92 -10.74 -8.81
CA GLY A 362 -15.90 -9.82 -9.92
C GLY A 362 -15.00 -10.43 -10.99
N ASN A 363 -15.47 -10.51 -12.21
CA ASN A 363 -14.76 -11.04 -13.36
C ASN A 363 -13.30 -10.57 -13.32
N SER A 364 -12.42 -11.38 -12.75
CA SER A 364 -10.99 -11.25 -12.97
C SER A 364 -10.81 -11.52 -14.45
N VAL A 365 -10.63 -10.47 -15.21
CA VAL A 365 -10.18 -10.57 -16.59
C VAL A 365 -8.88 -11.38 -16.52
N ARG A 366 -8.96 -12.67 -16.89
CA ARG A 366 -7.75 -13.48 -17.07
C ARG A 366 -6.89 -12.71 -18.07
N PRO A 367 -5.61 -12.47 -17.80
CA PRO A 367 -4.72 -11.94 -18.80
C PRO A 367 -4.49 -13.05 -19.84
N GLY A 368 -5.46 -13.21 -20.74
CA GLY A 368 -5.25 -13.92 -21.97
C GLY A 368 -4.33 -13.04 -22.81
N TRP A 369 -3.33 -13.65 -23.46
CA TRP A 369 -2.52 -12.96 -24.46
C TRP A 369 -3.44 -12.25 -25.44
N GLN A 370 -3.49 -10.91 -25.32
CA GLN A 370 -4.26 -10.07 -26.24
C GLN A 370 -3.26 -9.41 -27.19
N PRO A 371 -3.25 -9.80 -28.48
CA PRO A 371 -2.30 -9.27 -29.46
C PRO A 371 -2.42 -7.75 -29.66
N TRP A 372 -3.47 -7.15 -29.15
CA TRP A 372 -3.79 -5.72 -29.26
C TRP A 372 -3.68 -4.95 -27.92
N GLY A 373 -3.05 -5.54 -26.89
CA GLY A 373 -2.91 -4.95 -25.56
C GLY A 373 -4.21 -4.99 -24.74
N ALA A 374 -4.25 -4.23 -23.64
CA ALA A 374 -5.36 -4.20 -22.67
C ALA A 374 -6.72 -3.76 -23.25
N TYR A 375 -6.74 -3.21 -24.45
CA TYR A 375 -7.94 -2.67 -25.12
C TYR A 375 -8.47 -3.58 -26.23
N GLY A 376 -7.94 -4.79 -26.43
CA GLY A 376 -8.39 -5.74 -27.43
C GLY A 376 -8.37 -5.16 -28.85
N PHE A 377 -9.44 -5.41 -29.65
CA PHE A 377 -9.58 -4.88 -31.01
C PHE A 377 -9.44 -3.35 -31.11
N LEU A 378 -9.66 -2.62 -30.04
CA LEU A 378 -9.52 -1.16 -29.96
C LEU A 378 -8.09 -0.71 -29.59
N GLY A 379 -7.13 -1.62 -29.51
CA GLY A 379 -5.72 -1.34 -29.15
C GLY A 379 -5.04 -0.29 -30.01
N TRP A 380 -5.51 -0.07 -31.28
CA TRP A 380 -5.02 0.99 -32.15
C TRP A 380 -5.15 2.40 -31.51
N ARG A 381 -6.04 2.58 -30.52
CA ARG A 381 -6.24 3.84 -29.81
C ARG A 381 -5.03 4.27 -29.00
N HIS A 382 -4.12 3.34 -28.69
CA HIS A 382 -2.82 3.70 -28.10
C HIS A 382 -2.00 4.64 -29.00
N LEU A 383 -2.21 4.61 -30.30
CA LEU A 383 -1.58 5.53 -31.25
C LEU A 383 -2.00 6.99 -31.01
N LEU A 384 -3.18 7.20 -30.38
CA LEU A 384 -3.65 8.52 -30.00
C LEU A 384 -3.05 9.02 -28.69
N THR A 385 -2.45 8.16 -27.88
CA THR A 385 -1.91 8.50 -26.55
C THR A 385 -0.94 9.69 -26.59
N PRO A 386 -0.01 9.83 -27.54
CA PRO A 386 0.87 11.00 -27.61
C PRO A 386 0.10 12.32 -27.84
N ILE A 387 -0.92 12.27 -28.71
CA ILE A 387 -1.75 13.44 -29.03
C ILE A 387 -2.59 13.84 -27.81
N VAL A 388 -3.27 12.86 -27.21
CA VAL A 388 -4.09 13.09 -26.01
C VAL A 388 -3.22 13.56 -24.83
N ALA A 389 -2.00 13.05 -24.69
CA ALA A 389 -1.05 13.53 -23.67
C ALA A 389 -0.70 14.99 -23.82
N GLN A 390 -0.57 15.50 -25.06
CA GLN A 390 -0.37 16.94 -25.29
C GLN A 390 -1.59 17.77 -24.86
N VAL A 391 -2.79 17.28 -25.18
CA VAL A 391 -4.03 17.95 -24.72
C VAL A 391 -4.14 17.93 -23.19
N VAL A 392 -3.82 16.81 -22.57
CA VAL A 392 -3.78 16.69 -21.10
C VAL A 392 -2.77 17.69 -20.50
N LYS A 393 -1.61 17.87 -21.15
CA LYS A 393 -0.58 18.83 -20.72
C LYS A 393 -1.08 20.27 -20.78
N GLN A 394 -1.87 20.63 -21.79
CA GLN A 394 -2.41 21.98 -21.96
C GLN A 394 -3.53 22.32 -20.97
N ILE A 395 -4.34 21.31 -20.58
CA ILE A 395 -5.50 21.50 -19.70
C ILE A 395 -5.13 21.29 -18.21
N GLY A 396 -4.18 20.40 -17.96
CA GLY A 396 -3.66 20.04 -16.64
C GLY A 396 -2.19 20.42 -16.48
N GLY A 397 -1.42 19.58 -15.83
CA GLY A 397 0.02 19.75 -15.61
C GLY A 397 0.84 18.54 -16.03
N ASP A 398 2.16 18.60 -15.84
CA ASP A 398 3.08 17.50 -16.15
C ASP A 398 2.76 16.23 -15.33
N GLN A 399 2.24 16.39 -14.11
CA GLN A 399 1.80 15.25 -13.28
C GLN A 399 0.58 14.55 -13.88
N ASP A 400 -0.38 15.31 -14.45
CA ASP A 400 -1.55 14.73 -15.11
C ASP A 400 -1.15 13.94 -16.34
N VAL A 401 -0.15 14.40 -17.09
CA VAL A 401 0.41 13.68 -18.24
C VAL A 401 1.05 12.36 -17.80
N LYS A 402 1.82 12.37 -16.70
CA LYS A 402 2.42 11.13 -16.17
C LYS A 402 1.33 10.13 -15.77
N THR A 403 0.31 10.58 -15.05
CA THR A 403 -0.82 9.74 -14.62
C THR A 403 -1.62 9.21 -15.81
N PHE A 404 -1.90 10.07 -16.79
CA PHE A 404 -2.58 9.66 -18.02
C PHE A 404 -1.79 8.60 -18.79
N ARG A 405 -0.47 8.78 -18.95
CA ARG A 405 0.38 7.81 -19.65
C ARG A 405 0.47 6.47 -18.91
N ALA A 406 0.47 6.51 -17.57
CA ALA A 406 0.52 5.30 -16.75
C ALA A 406 -0.77 4.48 -16.87
N ASN A 407 -1.94 5.12 -16.84
CA ASN A 407 -3.24 4.44 -16.99
C ASN A 407 -4.30 5.40 -17.56
N PRO A 408 -4.47 5.46 -18.89
CA PRO A 408 -5.44 6.36 -19.54
C PRO A 408 -6.89 6.12 -19.10
N ILE A 409 -7.27 4.86 -18.89
CA ILE A 409 -8.63 4.49 -18.45
C ILE A 409 -8.91 5.07 -17.08
N GLU A 410 -8.03 4.81 -16.12
CA GLU A 410 -8.18 5.28 -14.75
C GLU A 410 -8.17 6.82 -14.69
N PHE A 411 -7.27 7.44 -15.45
CA PHE A 411 -7.19 8.88 -15.56
C PHE A 411 -8.55 9.49 -15.95
N PHE A 412 -9.14 9.04 -17.06
CA PHE A 412 -10.42 9.58 -17.52
C PHE A 412 -11.60 9.24 -16.62
N ARG A 413 -11.60 8.04 -16.03
CA ARG A 413 -12.66 7.61 -15.09
C ARG A 413 -12.77 8.53 -13.87
N GLU A 414 -11.63 9.01 -13.39
CA GLU A 414 -11.54 9.79 -12.14
C GLU A 414 -11.65 11.31 -12.34
N LEU A 415 -11.75 11.80 -13.58
CA LEU A 415 -11.94 13.22 -13.84
C LEU A 415 -13.26 13.71 -13.28
N SER A 416 -13.25 14.92 -12.67
CA SER A 416 -14.41 15.53 -12.02
C SER A 416 -15.54 15.88 -12.98
N ALA A 417 -15.19 16.35 -14.20
CA ALA A 417 -16.16 16.78 -15.19
C ALA A 417 -16.69 15.60 -16.02
N GLU A 418 -18.00 15.39 -16.00
CA GLU A 418 -18.68 14.31 -16.72
C GLU A 418 -18.37 14.32 -18.24
N ARG A 419 -18.27 15.49 -18.84
CA ARG A 419 -17.89 15.64 -20.25
C ARG A 419 -16.55 14.98 -20.58
N TYR A 420 -15.56 15.12 -19.71
CA TYR A 420 -14.25 14.50 -19.91
C TYR A 420 -14.28 13.00 -19.67
N ARG A 421 -15.08 12.53 -18.71
CA ARG A 421 -15.31 11.07 -18.52
C ARG A 421 -15.97 10.46 -19.75
N LYS A 422 -16.97 11.11 -20.35
CA LYS A 422 -17.60 10.67 -21.61
C LYS A 422 -16.59 10.60 -22.76
N ILE A 423 -15.74 11.62 -22.93
CA ILE A 423 -14.66 11.60 -23.92
C ILE A 423 -13.71 10.42 -23.64
N GLY A 424 -13.34 10.21 -22.39
CA GLY A 424 -12.49 9.09 -21.98
C GLY A 424 -13.08 7.72 -22.33
N ARG A 425 -14.39 7.52 -22.15
CA ARG A 425 -15.08 6.28 -22.54
C ARG A 425 -15.04 6.02 -24.05
N ILE A 426 -15.06 7.08 -24.86
CA ILE A 426 -14.95 6.96 -26.31
C ILE A 426 -13.52 6.61 -26.73
N LEU A 427 -12.54 7.31 -26.15
CA LEU A 427 -11.13 7.12 -26.50
C LEU A 427 -10.52 5.86 -25.89
N TYR A 428 -10.86 5.56 -24.66
CA TYR A 428 -10.36 4.43 -23.86
C TYR A 428 -11.56 3.76 -23.15
N PRO A 429 -12.28 2.86 -23.84
CA PRO A 429 -13.49 2.22 -23.31
C PRO A 429 -13.21 1.49 -21.99
N PHE A 430 -14.10 1.67 -21.04
CA PHE A 430 -14.11 0.97 -19.76
C PHE A 430 -15.54 0.76 -19.28
N ASP A 431 -15.77 -0.34 -18.59
CA ASP A 431 -17.03 -0.64 -17.94
C ASP A 431 -17.14 0.16 -16.61
N GLU A 432 -18.35 0.55 -16.23
CA GLU A 432 -18.63 1.31 -14.99
C GLU A 432 -18.46 0.47 -13.73
#